data_7ed9d9f9136a2db42b6efecd29fd7c0f
#
_entry.id   7ed9d9f9136a2db42b6efecd29fd7c0f
#
_cell.length_a   1.000
_cell.length_b   1.000
_cell.length_c   1.000
_cell.angle_alpha   90.00
_cell.angle_beta   90.00
_cell.angle_gamma   90.00
#
_symmetry.space_group_name_H-M   'P 1'
#
loop_
_entity.id
_entity.type
_entity.pdbx_description
1 polymer ?
#
loop_
_entity_poly.entity_id
_entity_poly.type
_entity_poly.pdbx_seq_one_letter_code
_entity_poly.pdbx_strand_id
1 'polypeptide(L)'
;NVGFSGGEKKRLETFQMAVLEPDFCILDEMDSGLDVDAVKVAGNGVKIMRSPERSFLVISHNIGFLHEQIRPDYVHILVNGRVVENGGAELLDEVQKNGFARFQKGAAA
;
A
#
# COMPACT_ATOMS: atom_id res chain seq x y z
N ASN A 1 -2.75 -4.44 23.68
CA ASN A 1 -1.88 -3.52 22.91
C ASN A 1 -1.49 -2.25 23.68
N VAL A 2 -1.80 -2.20 24.97
CA VAL A 2 -1.40 -1.08 25.82
C VAL A 2 0.12 -1.08 25.92
N GLY A 3 0.75 0.07 25.63
CA GLY A 3 2.19 0.22 25.70
C GLY A 3 2.94 0.00 24.39
N PHE A 4 2.26 -0.49 23.35
CA PHE A 4 2.90 -0.61 22.03
C PHE A 4 2.85 0.70 21.27
N SER A 5 3.96 1.05 20.59
CA SER A 5 3.99 2.16 19.64
C SER A 5 3.19 1.80 18.39
N GLY A 6 2.89 2.81 17.55
CA GLY A 6 2.23 2.58 16.27
C GLY A 6 3.02 1.61 15.38
N GLY A 7 4.36 1.75 15.36
CA GLY A 7 5.22 0.85 14.60
C GLY A 7 5.22 -0.58 15.12
N GLU A 8 5.22 -0.74 16.44
CA GLU A 8 5.14 -2.06 17.06
C GLU A 8 3.82 -2.75 16.76
N LYS A 9 2.70 -2.00 16.81
CA LYS A 9 1.39 -2.53 16.44
C LYS A 9 1.37 -3.02 15.00
N LYS A 10 1.97 -2.28 14.07
CA LYS A 10 2.01 -2.65 12.66
C LYS A 10 2.89 -3.88 12.42
N ARG A 11 3.99 -4.01 13.14
CA ARG A 11 4.82 -5.22 13.08
C ARG A 11 4.05 -6.44 13.59
N LEU A 12 3.28 -6.28 14.67
CA LEU A 12 2.44 -7.35 15.20
C LEU A 12 1.37 -7.76 14.20
N GLU A 13 0.72 -6.81 13.54
CA GLU A 13 -0.26 -7.08 12.50
C GLU A 13 0.36 -7.85 11.33
N THR A 14 1.57 -7.48 10.89
CA THR A 14 2.29 -8.20 9.84
C THR A 14 2.61 -9.63 10.26
N PHE A 15 3.04 -9.81 11.51
CA PHE A 15 3.30 -11.14 12.07
C PHE A 15 2.04 -11.98 12.09
N GLN A 16 0.92 -11.43 12.55
CA GLN A 16 -0.37 -12.11 12.56
C GLN A 16 -0.80 -12.55 11.16
N MET A 17 -0.59 -11.69 10.18
CA MET A 17 -0.89 -12.00 8.79
C MET A 17 -0.06 -13.20 8.30
N ALA A 18 1.23 -13.23 8.64
CA ALA A 18 2.12 -14.33 8.26
C ALA A 18 1.69 -15.65 8.91
N VAL A 19 1.25 -15.62 10.17
CA VAL A 19 0.81 -16.82 10.92
C VAL A 19 -0.52 -17.33 10.38
N LEU A 20 -1.46 -16.43 10.07
CA LEU A 20 -2.81 -16.83 9.64
C LEU A 20 -2.86 -17.30 8.19
N GLU A 21 -1.90 -16.90 7.36
CA GLU A 21 -1.81 -17.26 5.94
C GLU A 21 -3.14 -17.05 5.18
N PRO A 22 -3.73 -15.84 5.24
CA PRO A 22 -5.03 -15.60 4.59
C PRO A 22 -4.92 -15.60 3.07
N ASP A 23 -6.01 -15.92 2.40
CA ASP A 23 -6.07 -15.88 0.92
C ASP A 23 -6.22 -14.46 0.40
N PHE A 24 -6.84 -13.59 1.17
CA PHE A 24 -7.04 -12.18 0.84
C PHE A 24 -6.65 -11.30 2.03
N CYS A 25 -5.79 -10.32 1.77
CA CYS A 25 -5.31 -9.39 2.79
C CYS A 25 -5.67 -7.96 2.41
N ILE A 26 -6.20 -7.19 3.36
CA ILE A 26 -6.41 -5.75 3.20
C ILE A 26 -5.41 -5.05 4.11
N LEU A 27 -4.53 -4.25 3.51
CA LEU A 27 -3.48 -3.53 4.21
C LEU A 27 -3.74 -2.03 4.07
N ASP A 28 -4.39 -1.46 5.07
CA ASP A 28 -4.82 -0.07 5.08
C ASP A 28 -3.75 0.79 5.76
N GLU A 29 -3.04 1.58 4.97
CA GLU A 29 -1.99 2.50 5.42
C GLU A 29 -0.96 1.81 6.32
N MET A 30 -0.51 0.64 5.94
CA MET A 30 0.43 -0.16 6.72
C MET A 30 1.80 0.53 6.92
N ASP A 31 2.12 1.51 6.09
CA ASP A 31 3.36 2.29 6.15
C ASP A 31 3.24 3.56 6.99
N SER A 32 2.03 3.94 7.40
CA SER A 32 1.79 5.18 8.14
C SER A 32 2.43 5.13 9.53
N GLY A 33 3.15 6.19 9.88
CA GLY A 33 3.80 6.30 11.19
C GLY A 33 5.06 5.45 11.37
N LEU A 34 5.54 4.79 10.32
CA LEU A 34 6.77 3.99 10.36
C LEU A 34 7.97 4.82 9.87
N ASP A 35 9.14 4.53 10.45
CA ASP A 35 10.39 5.07 9.93
C ASP A 35 10.82 4.31 8.66
N VAL A 36 11.90 4.78 8.02
CA VAL A 36 12.37 4.22 6.74
C VAL A 36 12.66 2.73 6.85
N ASP A 37 13.33 2.30 7.92
CA ASP A 37 13.69 0.90 8.09
C ASP A 37 12.48 0.02 8.35
N ALA A 38 11.53 0.50 9.16
CA ALA A 38 10.30 -0.24 9.43
C ALA A 38 9.43 -0.38 8.18
N VAL A 39 9.41 0.63 7.32
CA VAL A 39 8.71 0.57 6.03
C VAL A 39 9.28 -0.53 5.14
N LYS A 40 10.60 -0.64 5.09
CA LYS A 40 11.27 -1.71 4.33
C LYS A 40 10.94 -3.09 4.86
N VAL A 41 10.90 -3.25 6.18
CA VAL A 41 10.53 -4.52 6.82
C VAL A 41 9.09 -4.89 6.45
N ALA A 42 8.17 -3.93 6.53
CA ALA A 42 6.77 -4.15 6.17
C ALA A 42 6.63 -4.56 4.69
N GLY A 43 7.31 -3.87 3.80
CA GLY A 43 7.31 -4.18 2.37
C GLY A 43 7.88 -5.56 2.08
N ASN A 44 8.96 -5.94 2.75
CA ASN A 44 9.54 -7.28 2.61
C ASN A 44 8.59 -8.37 3.10
N GLY A 45 7.83 -8.11 4.16
CA GLY A 45 6.81 -9.04 4.65
C GLY A 45 5.77 -9.34 3.58
N VAL A 46 5.30 -8.30 2.89
CA VAL A 46 4.36 -8.47 1.78
C VAL A 46 4.97 -9.27 0.65
N LYS A 47 6.22 -8.96 0.27
CA LYS A 47 6.91 -9.68 -0.81
C LYS A 47 7.03 -11.17 -0.52
N ILE A 48 7.39 -11.52 0.71
CA ILE A 48 7.53 -12.93 1.13
C ILE A 48 6.19 -13.65 1.07
N MET A 49 5.11 -12.96 1.40
CA MET A 49 3.78 -13.56 1.44
C MET A 49 3.06 -13.60 0.08
N ARG A 50 3.59 -12.93 -0.93
CA ARG A 50 2.97 -12.93 -2.27
C ARG A 50 2.99 -14.34 -2.85
N SER A 51 1.86 -14.75 -3.41
CA SER A 51 1.73 -16.02 -4.12
C SER A 51 0.58 -15.92 -5.13
N PRO A 52 0.52 -16.83 -6.13
CA PRO A 52 -0.60 -16.84 -7.07
C PRO A 52 -1.95 -17.08 -6.41
N GLU A 53 -1.97 -17.70 -5.24
CA GLU A 53 -3.20 -18.04 -4.50
C GLU A 53 -3.63 -16.96 -3.52
N ARG A 54 -2.84 -15.89 -3.37
CA ARG A 54 -3.12 -14.84 -2.38
C ARG A 54 -3.29 -13.49 -3.06
N SER A 55 -4.31 -12.75 -2.63
CA SER A 55 -4.58 -11.39 -3.12
C SER A 55 -4.36 -10.37 -2.01
N PHE A 56 -3.82 -9.22 -2.40
CA PHE A 56 -3.61 -8.09 -1.49
C PHE A 56 -4.32 -6.85 -2.03
N LEU A 57 -5.03 -6.17 -1.14
CA LEU A 57 -5.50 -4.80 -1.40
C LEU A 57 -4.70 -3.88 -0.49
N VAL A 58 -3.83 -3.07 -1.06
CA VAL A 58 -2.96 -2.15 -0.30
C VAL A 58 -3.45 -0.73 -0.52
N ILE A 59 -3.75 -0.05 0.59
CA ILE A 59 -4.21 1.34 0.56
C ILE A 59 -3.11 2.19 1.18
N SER A 60 -2.57 3.13 0.40
CA SER A 60 -1.53 4.04 0.86
C SER A 60 -1.50 5.29 -0.01
N HIS A 61 -1.09 6.41 0.58
CA HIS A 61 -0.81 7.63 -0.16
C HIS A 61 0.70 7.84 -0.35
N ASN A 62 1.52 6.92 0.14
CA ASN A 62 2.96 6.97 -0.03
C ASN A 62 3.36 6.27 -1.33
N ILE A 63 3.55 7.07 -2.37
CA ILE A 63 3.82 6.54 -3.71
C ILE A 63 5.16 5.82 -3.77
N GLY A 64 6.19 6.33 -3.08
CA GLY A 64 7.48 5.67 -3.02
C GLY A 64 7.39 4.27 -2.43
N PHE A 65 6.63 4.11 -1.35
CA PHE A 65 6.40 2.81 -0.73
C PHE A 65 5.72 1.84 -1.70
N LEU A 66 4.65 2.29 -2.36
CA LEU A 66 3.93 1.46 -3.32
C LEU A 66 4.81 1.08 -4.51
N HIS A 67 5.58 2.02 -5.03
CA HIS A 67 6.41 1.81 -6.21
C HIS A 67 7.61 0.92 -5.91
N GLU A 68 8.30 1.14 -4.80
CA GLU A 68 9.56 0.48 -4.49
C GLU A 68 9.38 -0.81 -3.70
N GLN A 69 8.45 -0.82 -2.74
CA GLN A 69 8.30 -1.93 -1.80
C GLN A 69 7.19 -2.90 -2.19
N ILE A 70 6.06 -2.40 -2.66
CA ILE A 70 4.89 -3.22 -2.95
C ILE A 70 4.89 -3.73 -4.39
N ARG A 71 5.15 -2.85 -5.36
CA ARG A 71 5.14 -3.16 -6.80
C ARG A 71 3.85 -3.86 -7.21
N PRO A 72 2.72 -3.13 -7.17
CA PRO A 72 1.42 -3.73 -7.42
C PRO A 72 1.23 -4.14 -8.87
N ASP A 73 0.39 -5.14 -9.09
CA ASP A 73 -0.02 -5.54 -10.44
C ASP A 73 -1.06 -4.59 -11.02
N TYR A 74 -1.94 -4.06 -10.17
CA TYR A 74 -3.00 -3.13 -10.55
C TYR A 74 -3.00 -1.93 -9.63
N VAL A 75 -3.29 -0.76 -10.19
CA VAL A 75 -3.34 0.50 -9.45
C VAL A 75 -4.67 1.19 -9.72
N HIS A 76 -5.31 1.65 -8.65
CA HIS A 76 -6.53 2.43 -8.72
C HIS A 76 -6.28 3.76 -8.02
N ILE A 77 -6.59 4.87 -8.70
CA ILE A 77 -6.41 6.20 -8.14
C ILE A 77 -7.74 6.71 -7.63
N LEU A 78 -7.77 7.04 -6.34
CA LEU A 78 -8.96 7.47 -5.65
C LEU A 78 -8.85 8.95 -5.31
N VAL A 79 -9.83 9.75 -5.74
CA VAL A 79 -9.90 11.18 -5.43
C VAL A 79 -11.34 11.50 -5.01
N ASN A 80 -11.47 12.13 -3.84
CA ASN A 80 -12.77 12.52 -3.29
C ASN A 80 -13.79 11.38 -3.26
N GLY A 81 -13.35 10.18 -2.85
CA GLY A 81 -14.20 9.02 -2.72
C GLY A 81 -14.55 8.31 -4.03
N ARG A 82 -13.91 8.69 -5.12
CA ARG A 82 -14.15 8.08 -6.44
C ARG A 82 -12.89 7.52 -7.04
N VAL A 83 -12.98 6.37 -7.68
CA VAL A 83 -11.89 5.83 -8.49
C VAL A 83 -11.90 6.58 -9.82
N VAL A 84 -10.88 7.39 -10.06
CA VAL A 84 -10.80 8.26 -11.24
C VAL A 84 -9.94 7.66 -12.36
N GLU A 85 -9.09 6.68 -12.02
CA GLU A 85 -8.25 6.02 -13.02
C GLU A 85 -7.91 4.61 -12.53
N ASN A 86 -7.79 3.69 -13.49
CA ASN A 86 -7.38 2.31 -13.25
C ASN A 86 -6.29 1.95 -14.25
N GLY A 87 -5.29 1.20 -13.80
CA GLY A 87 -4.21 0.78 -14.67
C GLY A 87 -3.23 -0.11 -13.95
N GLY A 88 -2.04 -0.22 -14.49
CA GLY A 88 -0.95 -0.97 -13.93
C GLY A 88 0.02 -0.08 -13.15
N ALA A 89 1.22 -0.60 -12.90
CA ALA A 89 2.24 0.11 -12.13
C ALA A 89 2.70 1.42 -12.80
N GLU A 90 2.45 1.60 -14.10
CA GLU A 90 2.78 2.83 -14.81
C GLU A 90 2.08 4.05 -14.23
N LEU A 91 0.92 3.87 -13.59
CA LEU A 91 0.23 4.98 -12.92
C LEU A 91 1.03 5.50 -11.73
N LEU A 92 1.76 4.64 -11.04
CA LEU A 92 2.65 5.07 -9.96
C LEU A 92 3.80 5.93 -10.49
N ASP A 93 4.37 5.55 -11.62
CA ASP A 93 5.41 6.34 -12.28
C ASP A 93 4.89 7.72 -12.66
N GLU A 94 3.70 7.79 -13.20
CA GLU A 94 3.08 9.05 -13.60
C GLU A 94 2.85 9.95 -12.39
N VAL A 95 2.29 9.43 -11.30
CA VAL A 95 2.03 10.21 -10.08
C VAL A 95 3.35 10.67 -9.46
N GLN A 96 4.38 9.83 -9.47
CA GLN A 96 5.67 10.18 -8.92
C GLN A 96 6.33 11.34 -9.67
N LYS A 97 6.16 11.38 -11.00
CA LYS A 97 6.73 12.45 -11.84
C LYS A 97 5.88 13.72 -11.83
N ASN A 98 4.56 13.58 -11.92
CA ASN A 98 3.65 14.68 -12.22
C ASN A 98 2.66 15.01 -11.10
N GLY A 99 2.64 14.23 -10.02
CA GLY A 99 1.69 14.41 -8.93
C GLY A 99 0.27 14.01 -9.32
N PHE A 100 -0.70 14.44 -8.53
CA PHE A 100 -2.10 14.07 -8.68
C PHE A 100 -2.95 15.09 -9.46
N ALA A 101 -2.35 16.19 -9.93
CA ALA A 101 -3.12 17.31 -10.49
C ALA A 101 -4.06 16.90 -11.61
N ARG A 102 -3.61 16.05 -12.53
CA ARG A 102 -4.43 15.55 -13.65
C ARG A 102 -5.67 14.81 -13.15
N PHE A 103 -5.49 14.00 -12.14
CA PHE A 103 -6.58 13.18 -11.60
C PHE A 103 -7.56 14.00 -10.77
N GLN A 104 -7.07 15.01 -10.07
CA GLN A 104 -7.90 15.93 -9.30
C GLN A 104 -8.80 16.78 -10.19
N LYS A 105 -8.30 17.23 -11.34
CA LYS A 105 -9.09 17.97 -12.32
C LYS A 105 -10.23 17.12 -12.88
N GLY A 106 -9.96 15.86 -13.18
CA GLY A 106 -10.98 14.92 -13.63
C GLY A 106 -12.07 14.70 -12.58
N ALA A 107 -11.68 14.62 -11.31
CA ALA A 107 -12.64 14.43 -10.21
C ALA A 107 -13.48 15.68 -9.95
N ALA A 108 -12.96 16.87 -10.23
CA ALA A 108 -13.67 18.14 -10.03
C ALA A 108 -14.71 18.41 -11.14
N ALA A 109 -14.55 17.75 -12.26
CA ALA A 109 -15.50 17.87 -13.38
C ALA A 109 -16.69 16.95 -13.17
#